data_45ea5501413f9eca371809f98bb00f46
#
_entry.id   45ea5501413f9eca371809f98bb00f46
#
_cell.length_a   1.000
_cell.length_b   1.000
_cell.length_c   1.000
_cell.angle_alpha   90.00
_cell.angle_beta   90.00
_cell.angle_gamma   90.00
#
_symmetry.space_group_name_H-M   'P 1'
#
loop_
_entity.id
_entity.type
_entity.pdbx_description
1 polymer ?
#
loop_
_entity_poly.entity_id
_entity_poly.type
_entity_poly.pdbx_seq_one_letter_code
_entity_poly.pdbx_strand_id
1 'polypeptide(L)'
;MKTSNEDNKIPISRRDFVRTASWAATAVTSCLGLAAANGRTSAIDDTPECSAVPSGTAVGSEAGAKLLQGESPLSAIDEHVCGLHFYSGDINRQVIAQHYCSHVSKDVRQCVIYDSDKKHARLVGIEYIISSKLFKELPAEEKKLWHSHVYEVKSGQLIAPRIPEAAEMEVMKGLVGTYGKTWYTWQVDGGDKVPLGIPQLMMAFTADGQAHPQLLAECDVEYGISSEEKRKSRADIVSPTIQPGADAWQQGEVIQLQTKTVTMKEAP
;
A
#
# COMPACT_ATOMS: atom_id res chain seq x y z
N MET A 1 -20.57 -45.12 23.37
CA MET A 1 -19.62 -44.26 24.11
C MET A 1 -19.46 -42.98 23.30
N LYS A 2 -20.13 -41.93 23.77
CA LYS A 2 -20.07 -40.57 23.17
C LYS A 2 -19.00 -39.78 23.92
N THR A 3 -18.05 -39.22 23.22
CA THR A 3 -17.17 -38.18 23.79
C THR A 3 -17.36 -36.93 22.95
N SER A 4 -18.08 -36.00 23.54
CA SER A 4 -18.22 -34.62 23.10
C SER A 4 -16.94 -33.85 23.41
N ASN A 5 -16.37 -33.16 22.42
CA ASN A 5 -15.29 -32.22 22.62
C ASN A 5 -15.91 -30.81 22.45
N GLU A 6 -16.05 -30.09 23.54
CA GLU A 6 -16.58 -28.73 23.59
C GLU A 6 -15.47 -27.74 23.23
N ASP A 7 -15.73 -26.94 22.19
CA ASP A 7 -14.90 -25.82 21.77
C ASP A 7 -14.95 -24.70 22.81
N ASN A 8 -13.83 -24.45 23.46
CA ASN A 8 -13.65 -23.35 24.41
C ASN A 8 -13.38 -22.04 23.66
N LYS A 9 -14.45 -21.33 23.30
CA LYS A 9 -14.39 -19.96 22.78
C LYS A 9 -14.28 -18.98 23.94
N ILE A 10 -13.11 -18.35 24.09
CA ILE A 10 -12.92 -17.21 25.01
C ILE A 10 -13.40 -15.94 24.30
N PRO A 11 -14.42 -15.24 24.76
CA PRO A 11 -14.84 -13.96 24.20
C PRO A 11 -13.92 -12.85 24.70
N ILE A 12 -13.15 -12.23 23.84
CA ILE A 12 -12.37 -11.03 24.16
C ILE A 12 -13.36 -9.85 24.24
N SER A 13 -13.60 -9.35 25.44
CA SER A 13 -14.43 -8.17 25.68
C SER A 13 -13.63 -6.90 25.39
N ARG A 14 -14.26 -5.96 24.67
CA ARG A 14 -13.69 -4.64 24.32
C ARG A 14 -13.46 -3.71 25.54
N ARG A 15 -13.69 -4.17 26.78
CA ARG A 15 -13.63 -3.34 27.99
C ARG A 15 -12.33 -3.45 28.81
N ASP A 16 -11.41 -4.35 28.45
CA ASP A 16 -10.21 -4.59 29.26
C ASP A 16 -8.97 -3.80 28.85
N PHE A 17 -9.11 -2.84 27.93
CA PHE A 17 -7.97 -2.08 27.41
C PHE A 17 -7.72 -0.72 28.08
N VAL A 18 -8.39 -0.41 29.18
CA VAL A 18 -8.20 0.86 29.89
C VAL A 18 -7.91 0.59 31.36
N ARG A 19 -6.66 0.28 31.71
CA ARG A 19 -6.09 0.53 33.06
C ARG A 19 -4.60 0.15 33.05
N THR A 20 -3.77 1.16 32.98
CA THR A 20 -2.55 1.43 33.76
C THR A 20 -1.62 2.36 32.97
N ALA A 21 -1.78 3.64 33.20
CA ALA A 21 -0.70 4.59 33.00
C ALA A 21 -0.78 5.61 34.16
N SER A 22 0.03 5.39 35.17
CA SER A 22 0.26 6.37 36.25
C SER A 22 1.22 7.43 35.74
N TRP A 23 0.80 8.66 35.83
CA TRP A 23 1.56 9.86 35.44
C TRP A 23 2.42 10.32 36.60
N ALA A 24 3.72 10.50 36.34
CA ALA A 24 4.58 11.34 37.17
C ALA A 24 4.70 12.70 36.47
N ALA A 25 4.06 13.70 37.04
CA ALA A 25 4.18 15.09 36.61
C ALA A 25 5.41 15.72 37.25
N THR A 26 6.34 16.25 36.45
CA THR A 26 7.41 17.10 36.94
C THR A 26 7.16 18.53 36.43
N ALA A 27 6.96 19.43 37.37
CA ALA A 27 6.77 20.85 37.15
C ALA A 27 8.05 21.53 36.64
N VAL A 28 7.93 22.34 35.61
CA VAL A 28 8.99 23.29 35.22
C VAL A 28 8.47 24.71 35.38
N THR A 29 9.19 25.44 36.20
CA THR A 29 8.95 26.79 36.68
C THR A 29 9.12 27.84 35.57
N SER A 30 8.21 28.80 35.58
CA SER A 30 8.19 29.99 34.72
C SER A 30 9.32 30.99 35.01
N CYS A 31 9.88 31.57 33.95
CA CYS A 31 10.55 32.86 34.04
C CYS A 31 9.79 33.89 33.15
N LEU A 32 9.19 34.85 33.83
CA LEU A 32 8.65 36.07 33.22
C LEU A 32 9.80 37.06 32.96
N GLY A 33 9.85 37.58 31.75
CA GLY A 33 10.68 38.77 31.41
C GLY A 33 9.80 39.79 30.68
N LEU A 34 9.49 40.92 31.36
CA LEU A 34 8.88 42.10 30.78
C LEU A 34 9.89 42.84 29.88
N ALA A 35 9.46 43.30 28.72
CA ALA A 35 10.04 44.46 28.05
C ALA A 35 8.97 45.22 27.27
N ALA A 36 9.00 46.54 27.42
CA ALA A 36 7.97 47.52 27.09
C ALA A 36 7.95 47.94 25.61
N ALA A 37 6.83 48.55 25.29
CA ALA A 37 6.36 49.07 24.00
C ALA A 37 7.27 50.10 23.34
N ASN A 38 7.25 50.13 22.00
CA ASN A 38 7.11 51.40 21.23
C ASN A 38 6.53 51.11 19.85
N GLY A 39 5.46 51.79 19.53
CA GLY A 39 4.68 51.64 18.32
C GLY A 39 5.30 52.25 17.07
N ARG A 40 4.91 51.69 15.93
CA ARG A 40 4.66 52.41 14.67
C ARG A 40 3.80 51.57 13.76
N THR A 41 2.71 52.15 13.31
CA THR A 41 1.75 51.67 12.32
C THR A 41 2.31 51.65 10.93
N SER A 42 2.13 50.54 10.18
CA SER A 42 1.90 50.58 8.74
C SER A 42 1.45 49.23 8.20
N ALA A 43 0.35 49.29 7.45
CA ALA A 43 -0.15 48.44 6.37
C ALA A 43 -0.13 46.91 6.56
N ILE A 44 -1.35 46.41 6.55
CA ILE A 44 -1.76 44.99 6.52
C ILE A 44 -1.44 44.41 5.14
N ASP A 45 -0.64 43.39 5.11
CA ASP A 45 -0.54 42.42 4.00
C ASP A 45 -0.89 41.06 4.58
N ASP A 46 -2.15 40.64 4.38
CA ASP A 46 -2.70 39.36 4.87
C ASP A 46 -2.36 38.23 3.90
N THR A 47 -1.15 37.70 4.02
CA THR A 47 -0.88 36.32 3.60
C THR A 47 -0.53 35.50 4.85
N PRO A 48 -1.25 34.41 5.17
CA PRO A 48 -0.83 33.54 6.26
C PRO A 48 0.42 32.76 5.83
N GLU A 49 1.59 33.29 6.17
CA GLU A 49 2.80 32.49 6.20
C GLU A 49 2.61 31.37 7.23
N CYS A 50 2.60 30.15 6.74
CA CYS A 50 2.74 28.96 7.58
C CYS A 50 4.10 29.07 8.29
N SER A 51 4.08 29.49 9.56
CA SER A 51 5.28 29.67 10.37
C SER A 51 6.07 28.36 10.39
N ALA A 52 7.24 28.36 9.80
CA ALA A 52 8.19 27.26 9.90
C ALA A 52 8.47 26.98 11.38
N VAL A 53 8.15 25.78 11.81
CA VAL A 53 8.51 25.27 13.14
C VAL A 53 10.04 25.36 13.28
N PRO A 54 10.61 25.92 14.37
CA PRO A 54 12.05 26.04 14.51
C PRO A 54 12.72 24.68 14.47
N SER A 55 13.64 24.48 13.54
CA SER A 55 14.32 23.21 13.27
C SER A 55 15.26 22.68 14.37
N GLY A 56 15.32 23.35 15.54
CA GLY A 56 16.20 22.97 16.64
C GLY A 56 15.63 21.95 17.63
N THR A 57 14.31 21.78 17.71
CA THR A 57 13.65 20.84 18.63
C THR A 57 13.20 19.53 17.96
N ALA A 58 13.15 19.49 16.62
CA ALA A 58 12.67 18.34 15.88
C ALA A 58 13.65 17.15 15.92
N VAL A 59 14.94 17.39 15.81
CA VAL A 59 15.94 16.31 15.73
C VAL A 59 16.02 15.46 17.01
N GLY A 60 15.86 16.09 18.17
CA GLY A 60 15.84 15.37 19.45
C GLY A 60 14.56 14.56 19.67
N SER A 61 13.42 15.06 19.17
CA SER A 61 12.11 14.37 19.27
C SER A 61 12.00 13.22 18.29
N GLU A 62 12.52 13.33 17.07
CA GLU A 62 12.54 12.25 16.09
C GLU A 62 13.42 11.08 16.53
N ALA A 63 14.64 11.36 17.02
CA ALA A 63 15.54 10.33 17.55
C ALA A 63 14.94 9.64 18.78
N GLY A 64 14.32 10.40 19.68
CA GLY A 64 13.65 9.88 20.87
C GLY A 64 12.41 9.05 20.52
N ALA A 65 11.59 9.50 19.58
CA ALA A 65 10.42 8.78 19.11
C ALA A 65 10.83 7.45 18.46
N LYS A 66 11.82 7.46 17.56
CA LYS A 66 12.33 6.25 16.90
C LYS A 66 12.88 5.23 17.89
N LEU A 67 13.56 5.69 18.95
CA LEU A 67 14.12 4.82 19.99
C LEU A 67 13.03 4.19 20.89
N LEU A 68 11.97 4.95 21.19
CA LEU A 68 10.96 4.55 22.17
C LEU A 68 9.75 3.82 21.55
N GLN A 69 9.38 4.15 20.30
CA GLN A 69 8.21 3.58 19.66
C GLN A 69 8.49 2.26 18.94
N GLY A 70 9.77 1.96 18.64
CA GLY A 70 10.14 0.79 17.85
C GLY A 70 9.77 0.92 16.38
N GLU A 71 10.12 -0.08 15.59
CA GLU A 71 9.90 -0.08 14.14
C GLU A 71 8.85 -1.11 13.69
N SER A 72 8.28 -1.90 14.61
CA SER A 72 7.20 -2.84 14.29
C SER A 72 5.88 -2.08 14.05
N PRO A 73 5.10 -2.39 12.99
CA PRO A 73 5.26 -3.47 12.01
C PRO A 73 6.15 -3.14 10.79
N LEU A 74 6.75 -1.94 10.70
CA LEU A 74 7.54 -1.53 9.55
C LEU A 74 8.76 -2.43 9.32
N SER A 75 9.39 -2.90 10.40
CA SER A 75 10.52 -3.82 10.32
C SER A 75 10.17 -5.23 9.80
N ALA A 76 8.88 -5.53 9.67
CA ALA A 76 8.41 -6.77 9.07
C ALA A 76 8.28 -6.69 7.53
N ILE A 77 8.49 -5.51 6.95
CA ILE A 77 8.54 -5.35 5.49
C ILE A 77 9.89 -5.86 5.00
N ASP A 78 9.86 -6.96 4.28
CA ASP A 78 11.05 -7.70 3.84
C ASP A 78 11.07 -8.03 2.34
N GLU A 79 10.00 -7.69 1.61
CA GLU A 79 9.87 -7.94 0.18
C GLU A 79 9.59 -6.63 -0.57
N HIS A 80 10.35 -6.35 -1.65
CA HIS A 80 10.09 -5.25 -2.56
C HIS A 80 9.87 -5.81 -3.96
N VAL A 81 8.70 -5.52 -4.55
CA VAL A 81 8.39 -5.85 -5.93
C VAL A 81 7.89 -4.61 -6.68
N CYS A 82 8.27 -4.51 -7.95
CA CYS A 82 7.83 -3.46 -8.85
C CYS A 82 6.99 -4.09 -9.96
N GLY A 83 5.79 -3.56 -10.16
CA GLY A 83 4.83 -4.01 -11.16
C GLY A 83 4.15 -2.84 -11.87
N LEU A 84 3.23 -3.17 -12.76
CA LEU A 84 2.45 -2.21 -13.52
C LEU A 84 0.97 -2.38 -13.21
N HIS A 85 0.31 -1.29 -12.88
CA HIS A 85 -1.13 -1.26 -12.67
C HIS A 85 -1.82 -0.29 -13.62
N PHE A 86 -3.13 -0.48 -13.80
CA PHE A 86 -4.00 0.50 -14.44
C PHE A 86 -5.26 0.73 -13.59
N TYR A 87 -5.89 1.87 -13.77
CA TYR A 87 -7.12 2.22 -13.06
C TYR A 87 -8.30 1.40 -13.57
N SER A 88 -9.06 0.77 -12.67
CA SER A 88 -10.26 0.03 -13.03
C SER A 88 -11.23 0.91 -13.81
N GLY A 89 -11.54 0.53 -15.05
CA GLY A 89 -12.36 1.31 -15.98
C GLY A 89 -11.59 2.16 -16.99
N ASP A 90 -10.26 2.29 -16.85
CA ASP A 90 -9.43 2.98 -17.84
C ASP A 90 -8.06 2.30 -18.00
N ILE A 91 -8.00 1.32 -18.92
CA ILE A 91 -6.78 0.57 -19.19
C ILE A 91 -5.62 1.44 -19.73
N ASN A 92 -5.92 2.63 -20.26
CA ASN A 92 -4.89 3.53 -20.78
C ASN A 92 -4.27 4.38 -19.66
N ARG A 93 -4.88 4.44 -18.50
CA ARG A 93 -4.33 5.14 -17.33
C ARG A 93 -3.49 4.18 -16.50
N GLN A 94 -2.20 4.13 -16.82
CA GLN A 94 -1.24 3.13 -16.33
C GLN A 94 -0.17 3.77 -15.46
N VAL A 95 0.32 3.04 -14.47
CA VAL A 95 1.33 3.51 -13.51
C VAL A 95 2.31 2.40 -13.12
N ILE A 96 3.55 2.78 -12.80
CA ILE A 96 4.50 1.91 -12.14
C ILE A 96 4.19 1.91 -10.65
N ALA A 97 4.18 0.73 -10.02
CA ALA A 97 3.82 0.52 -8.64
C ALA A 97 4.97 -0.12 -7.86
N GLN A 98 5.43 0.55 -6.81
CA GLN A 98 6.48 0.06 -5.91
C GLN A 98 5.87 -0.53 -4.67
N HIS A 99 5.81 -1.86 -4.59
CA HIS A 99 5.20 -2.59 -3.48
C HIS A 99 6.25 -2.94 -2.44
N TYR A 100 6.01 -2.56 -1.20
CA TYR A 100 6.80 -2.97 -0.04
C TYR A 100 5.93 -3.82 0.85
N CYS A 101 6.23 -5.12 0.91
CA CYS A 101 5.33 -6.14 1.41
C CYS A 101 5.86 -6.81 2.67
N SER A 102 4.92 -7.28 3.49
CA SER A 102 5.17 -8.18 4.63
C SER A 102 4.21 -9.35 4.61
N HIS A 103 4.65 -10.48 5.18
CA HIS A 103 3.83 -11.67 5.32
C HIS A 103 2.99 -11.62 6.60
N VAL A 104 1.64 -11.62 6.47
CA VAL A 104 0.73 -11.82 7.61
C VAL A 104 0.63 -13.30 7.95
N SER A 105 0.64 -14.15 6.92
CA SER A 105 0.65 -15.61 7.03
C SER A 105 1.22 -16.20 5.73
N LYS A 106 1.34 -17.54 5.67
CA LYS A 106 1.71 -18.22 4.41
C LYS A 106 0.75 -17.99 3.25
N ASP A 107 -0.50 -17.60 3.53
CA ASP A 107 -1.57 -17.41 2.55
C ASP A 107 -1.93 -15.94 2.33
N VAL A 108 -1.35 -15.00 3.10
CA VAL A 108 -1.69 -13.56 3.04
C VAL A 108 -0.43 -12.70 3.13
N ARG A 109 -0.24 -11.81 2.16
CA ARG A 109 0.69 -10.67 2.21
C ARG A 109 -0.09 -9.36 2.26
N GLN A 110 0.54 -8.35 2.80
CA GLN A 110 0.07 -6.96 2.77
C GLN A 110 1.20 -6.05 2.30
N CYS A 111 0.88 -5.14 1.41
CA CYS A 111 1.85 -4.23 0.81
C CYS A 111 1.40 -2.78 0.95
N VAL A 112 2.35 -1.89 1.22
CA VAL A 112 2.20 -0.46 0.98
C VAL A 112 2.78 -0.13 -0.39
N ILE A 113 2.12 0.75 -1.14
CA ILE A 113 2.53 1.09 -2.51
C ILE A 113 2.98 2.54 -2.57
N TYR A 114 4.15 2.75 -3.16
CA TYR A 114 4.72 4.06 -3.42
C TYR A 114 4.82 4.35 -4.92
N ASP A 115 4.84 5.63 -5.27
CA ASP A 115 5.00 6.12 -6.65
C ASP A 115 6.44 6.02 -7.17
N SER A 116 7.39 5.74 -6.31
CA SER A 116 8.78 5.47 -6.65
C SER A 116 9.48 4.72 -5.52
N ASP A 117 10.72 4.27 -5.76
CA ASP A 117 11.58 3.66 -4.74
C ASP A 117 12.57 4.66 -4.11
N LYS A 118 12.34 5.96 -4.28
CA LYS A 118 13.19 7.03 -3.75
C LYS A 118 12.82 7.37 -2.31
N LYS A 119 13.78 7.96 -1.58
CA LYS A 119 13.63 8.29 -0.14
C LYS A 119 12.37 9.10 0.22
N HIS A 120 11.90 9.95 -0.68
CA HIS A 120 10.74 10.84 -0.47
C HIS A 120 9.55 10.47 -1.35
N ALA A 121 9.44 9.17 -1.71
CA ALA A 121 8.31 8.66 -2.45
C ALA A 121 6.99 8.86 -1.70
N ARG A 122 5.92 9.07 -2.44
CA ARG A 122 4.58 9.26 -1.88
C ARG A 122 3.89 7.91 -1.74
N LEU A 123 3.31 7.67 -0.57
CA LEU A 123 2.45 6.51 -0.34
C LEU A 123 1.16 6.72 -1.14
N VAL A 124 0.97 5.96 -2.21
CA VAL A 124 -0.16 6.11 -3.13
C VAL A 124 -1.26 5.10 -2.90
N GLY A 125 -0.97 3.96 -2.28
CA GLY A 125 -1.99 2.92 -2.10
C GLY A 125 -1.54 1.75 -1.23
N ILE A 126 -2.38 0.73 -1.25
CA ILE A 126 -2.14 -0.55 -0.57
C ILE A 126 -2.56 -1.70 -1.48
N GLU A 127 -1.95 -2.87 -1.25
CA GLU A 127 -2.38 -4.13 -1.86
C GLU A 127 -2.40 -5.25 -0.84
N TYR A 128 -3.44 -6.08 -0.89
CA TYR A 128 -3.49 -7.37 -0.23
C TYR A 128 -3.31 -8.48 -1.27
N ILE A 129 -2.41 -9.43 -0.97
CA ILE A 129 -2.13 -10.56 -1.84
C ILE A 129 -2.52 -11.83 -1.10
N ILE A 130 -3.33 -12.68 -1.74
CA ILE A 130 -3.79 -13.94 -1.15
C ILE A 130 -3.50 -15.13 -2.04
N SER A 131 -3.37 -16.30 -1.41
CA SER A 131 -3.21 -17.56 -2.13
C SER A 131 -4.47 -17.93 -2.91
N SER A 132 -4.30 -18.77 -3.96
CA SER A 132 -5.42 -19.34 -4.72
C SER A 132 -6.41 -20.10 -3.82
N LYS A 133 -5.93 -20.67 -2.72
CA LYS A 133 -6.78 -21.35 -1.75
C LYS A 133 -7.79 -20.39 -1.14
N LEU A 134 -7.34 -19.26 -0.59
CA LEU A 134 -8.23 -18.26 0.00
C LEU A 134 -9.11 -17.57 -1.05
N PHE A 135 -8.55 -17.29 -2.24
CA PHE A 135 -9.32 -16.68 -3.32
C PHE A 135 -10.54 -17.52 -3.75
N LYS A 136 -10.39 -18.84 -3.81
CA LYS A 136 -11.51 -19.76 -4.14
C LYS A 136 -12.71 -19.61 -3.20
N GLU A 137 -12.46 -19.32 -1.93
CA GLU A 137 -13.46 -19.22 -0.88
C GLU A 137 -14.17 -17.85 -0.85
N LEU A 138 -13.66 -16.85 -1.60
CA LEU A 138 -14.28 -15.54 -1.65
C LEU A 138 -15.67 -15.55 -2.30
N PRO A 139 -16.61 -14.70 -1.84
CA PRO A 139 -17.86 -14.46 -2.53
C PRO A 139 -17.64 -13.98 -3.98
N ALA A 140 -18.58 -14.30 -4.89
CA ALA A 140 -18.43 -13.97 -6.31
C ALA A 140 -18.20 -12.46 -6.56
N GLU A 141 -18.95 -11.60 -5.86
CA GLU A 141 -18.79 -10.15 -5.99
C GLU A 141 -17.45 -9.64 -5.44
N GLU A 142 -16.92 -10.27 -4.39
CA GLU A 142 -15.60 -9.93 -3.86
C GLU A 142 -14.48 -10.30 -4.85
N LYS A 143 -14.58 -11.44 -5.54
CA LYS A 143 -13.61 -11.90 -6.55
C LYS A 143 -13.39 -10.89 -7.67
N LYS A 144 -14.40 -10.12 -8.02
CA LYS A 144 -14.33 -9.09 -9.06
C LYS A 144 -13.38 -7.93 -8.73
N LEU A 145 -13.01 -7.79 -7.45
CA LEU A 145 -12.08 -6.76 -6.98
C LEU A 145 -10.61 -7.18 -7.08
N TRP A 146 -10.35 -8.41 -7.53
CA TRP A 146 -9.02 -9.02 -7.50
C TRP A 146 -8.50 -9.28 -8.90
N HIS A 147 -7.20 -9.06 -9.09
CA HIS A 147 -6.46 -9.42 -10.30
C HIS A 147 -5.53 -10.62 -10.04
N SER A 148 -5.17 -11.34 -11.09
CA SER A 148 -4.27 -12.48 -11.06
C SER A 148 -2.84 -12.05 -11.37
N HIS A 149 -1.84 -12.54 -10.63
CA HIS A 149 -0.43 -12.29 -10.90
C HIS A 149 0.19 -13.19 -11.98
N VAL A 150 -0.59 -14.11 -12.59
CA VAL A 150 -0.06 -15.06 -13.57
C VAL A 150 0.63 -14.35 -14.72
N TYR A 151 -0.06 -13.40 -15.36
CA TYR A 151 0.49 -12.70 -16.53
C TYR A 151 1.66 -11.79 -16.13
N GLU A 152 1.53 -11.02 -15.06
CA GLU A 152 2.58 -10.10 -14.59
C GLU A 152 3.90 -10.82 -14.33
N VAL A 153 3.85 -11.97 -13.65
CA VAL A 153 5.03 -12.81 -13.40
C VAL A 153 5.58 -13.36 -14.72
N LYS A 154 4.74 -13.98 -15.56
CA LYS A 154 5.17 -14.67 -16.78
C LYS A 154 5.66 -13.72 -17.87
N SER A 155 5.10 -12.53 -17.93
CA SER A 155 5.47 -11.51 -18.92
C SER A 155 6.78 -10.79 -18.60
N GLY A 156 7.30 -10.91 -17.38
CA GLY A 156 8.45 -10.13 -16.92
C GLY A 156 8.10 -8.72 -16.43
N GLN A 157 6.81 -8.34 -16.37
CA GLN A 157 6.36 -7.02 -15.93
C GLN A 157 6.43 -6.84 -14.42
N LEU A 158 6.29 -7.92 -13.64
CA LEU A 158 6.52 -7.90 -12.20
C LEU A 158 7.95 -8.33 -11.91
N ILE A 159 8.70 -7.52 -11.18
CA ILE A 159 10.09 -7.80 -10.82
C ILE A 159 10.32 -7.63 -9.33
N ALA A 160 11.34 -8.31 -8.78
CA ALA A 160 11.89 -8.03 -7.45
C ALA A 160 13.26 -7.37 -7.64
N PRO A 161 13.34 -6.03 -7.64
CA PRO A 161 14.56 -5.33 -8.01
C PRO A 161 15.67 -5.48 -6.96
N ARG A 162 16.93 -5.36 -7.42
CA ARG A 162 18.14 -5.31 -6.57
C ARG A 162 18.45 -6.59 -5.78
N ILE A 163 17.84 -7.71 -6.13
CA ILE A 163 18.22 -9.02 -5.60
C ILE A 163 18.77 -9.91 -6.71
N PRO A 164 19.59 -10.93 -6.40
CA PRO A 164 20.09 -11.88 -7.42
C PRO A 164 18.94 -12.57 -8.16
N GLU A 165 19.15 -12.86 -9.44
CA GLU A 165 18.13 -13.48 -10.31
C GLU A 165 17.57 -14.79 -9.74
N ALA A 166 18.41 -15.61 -9.12
CA ALA A 166 17.96 -16.85 -8.47
C ALA A 166 16.97 -16.59 -7.31
N ALA A 167 17.21 -15.53 -6.53
CA ALA A 167 16.32 -15.12 -5.44
C ALA A 167 15.02 -14.53 -6.00
N GLU A 168 15.10 -13.69 -7.04
CA GLU A 168 13.93 -13.17 -7.74
C GLU A 168 13.06 -14.29 -8.30
N MET A 169 13.68 -15.33 -8.88
CA MET A 169 12.95 -16.48 -9.41
C MET A 169 12.10 -17.17 -8.34
N GLU A 170 12.61 -17.31 -7.11
CA GLU A 170 11.84 -17.89 -6.00
C GLU A 170 10.68 -16.97 -5.56
N VAL A 171 10.89 -15.65 -5.52
CA VAL A 171 9.81 -14.68 -5.27
C VAL A 171 8.71 -14.83 -6.33
N MET A 172 9.09 -14.88 -7.61
CA MET A 172 8.15 -15.02 -8.73
C MET A 172 7.37 -16.33 -8.70
N LYS A 173 8.03 -17.46 -8.36
CA LYS A 173 7.34 -18.73 -8.14
C LYS A 173 6.32 -18.67 -6.99
N GLY A 174 6.62 -17.89 -5.95
CA GLY A 174 5.72 -17.66 -4.82
C GLY A 174 4.52 -16.77 -5.16
N LEU A 175 4.65 -15.89 -6.19
CA LEU A 175 3.61 -14.94 -6.58
C LEU A 175 2.70 -15.43 -7.72
N VAL A 176 3.21 -16.23 -8.65
CA VAL A 176 2.51 -16.60 -9.90
C VAL A 176 1.10 -17.15 -9.70
N GLY A 177 0.83 -17.81 -8.59
CA GLY A 177 -0.48 -18.42 -8.27
C GLY A 177 -1.33 -17.61 -7.28
N THR A 178 -0.97 -16.36 -7.03
CA THR A 178 -1.67 -15.50 -6.06
C THR A 178 -2.54 -14.45 -6.76
N TYR A 179 -3.34 -13.76 -5.95
CA TYR A 179 -4.29 -12.73 -6.40
C TYR A 179 -4.10 -11.46 -5.58
N GLY A 180 -4.08 -10.30 -6.24
CA GLY A 180 -3.94 -8.99 -5.64
C GLY A 180 -5.27 -8.22 -5.60
N LYS A 181 -5.49 -7.46 -4.51
CA LYS A 181 -6.54 -6.45 -4.42
C LYS A 181 -5.92 -5.13 -4.04
N THR A 182 -5.92 -4.19 -4.97
CA THR A 182 -5.15 -2.94 -4.90
C THR A 182 -6.06 -1.74 -4.92
N TRP A 183 -5.83 -0.83 -3.95
CA TRP A 183 -6.54 0.44 -3.83
C TRP A 183 -5.56 1.59 -3.77
N TYR A 184 -5.72 2.56 -4.71
CA TYR A 184 -4.98 3.82 -4.66
C TYR A 184 -5.82 4.89 -3.99
N THR A 185 -5.20 5.55 -3.02
CA THR A 185 -5.78 6.64 -2.23
C THR A 185 -5.24 8.01 -2.61
N TRP A 186 -4.19 8.06 -3.42
CA TRP A 186 -3.57 9.29 -3.93
C TRP A 186 -3.24 9.14 -5.41
N GLN A 187 -3.87 9.99 -6.24
CA GLN A 187 -3.74 9.92 -7.69
C GLN A 187 -2.68 10.90 -8.19
N VAL A 188 -1.43 10.62 -7.85
CA VAL A 188 -0.27 11.46 -8.17
C VAL A 188 -0.02 11.59 -9.68
N ASP A 189 -0.37 10.56 -10.45
CA ASP A 189 -0.33 10.54 -11.92
C ASP A 189 -1.29 11.56 -12.55
N GLY A 190 -2.41 11.87 -11.87
CA GLY A 190 -3.36 12.92 -12.23
C GLY A 190 -2.91 14.33 -11.86
N GLY A 191 -1.76 14.48 -11.19
CA GLY A 191 -1.23 15.76 -10.75
C GLY A 191 -1.69 16.21 -9.36
N ASP A 192 -2.34 15.34 -8.59
CA ASP A 192 -2.80 15.64 -7.23
C ASP A 192 -1.64 15.95 -6.30
N LYS A 193 -1.64 17.15 -5.72
CA LYS A 193 -0.61 17.58 -4.75
C LYS A 193 -0.80 17.01 -3.35
N VAL A 194 -2.03 16.60 -3.01
CA VAL A 194 -2.45 15.96 -1.76
C VAL A 194 -3.43 14.84 -2.09
N PRO A 195 -3.62 13.84 -1.23
CA PRO A 195 -4.61 12.78 -1.45
C PRO A 195 -6.03 13.36 -1.55
N LEU A 196 -6.62 13.33 -2.75
CA LEU A 196 -7.95 13.84 -3.02
C LEU A 196 -8.91 12.73 -3.47
N GLY A 197 -10.20 12.95 -3.25
CA GLY A 197 -11.27 12.09 -3.73
C GLY A 197 -11.39 10.78 -2.97
N ILE A 198 -11.96 9.78 -3.66
CA ILE A 198 -12.19 8.44 -3.12
C ILE A 198 -11.12 7.46 -3.61
N PRO A 199 -10.85 6.38 -2.88
CA PRO A 199 -9.95 5.33 -3.34
C PRO A 199 -10.37 4.78 -4.71
N GLN A 200 -9.39 4.47 -5.55
CA GLN A 200 -9.59 3.87 -6.87
C GLN A 200 -9.09 2.44 -6.87
N LEU A 201 -9.90 1.53 -7.40
CA LEU A 201 -9.50 0.15 -7.60
C LEU A 201 -8.50 0.08 -8.75
N MET A 202 -7.41 -0.65 -8.56
CA MET A 202 -6.39 -0.89 -9.57
C MET A 202 -6.44 -2.32 -10.05
N MET A 203 -6.09 -2.53 -11.31
CA MET A 203 -6.02 -3.83 -11.96
C MET A 203 -4.67 -4.04 -12.60
N ALA A 204 -4.31 -5.30 -12.88
CA ALA A 204 -3.11 -5.68 -13.58
C ALA A 204 -3.41 -6.14 -15.02
N PHE A 205 -2.39 -6.16 -15.86
CA PHE A 205 -2.48 -6.62 -17.23
C PHE A 205 -2.56 -8.14 -17.29
N THR A 206 -3.17 -8.63 -18.38
CA THR A 206 -3.46 -10.06 -18.56
C THR A 206 -3.03 -10.58 -19.93
N ALA A 207 -2.59 -9.70 -20.84
CA ALA A 207 -2.19 -10.04 -22.18
C ALA A 207 -1.17 -9.05 -22.76
N ASP A 208 -0.46 -9.49 -23.78
CA ASP A 208 0.47 -8.67 -24.54
C ASP A 208 -0.25 -7.50 -25.23
N GLY A 209 0.46 -6.37 -25.33
CA GLY A 209 -0.05 -5.16 -25.97
C GLY A 209 -0.98 -4.32 -25.11
N GLN A 210 -1.29 -4.71 -23.88
CA GLN A 210 -2.10 -3.92 -22.95
C GLN A 210 -1.26 -2.86 -22.22
N ALA A 211 -0.04 -3.18 -21.81
CA ALA A 211 0.85 -2.20 -21.20
C ALA A 211 1.47 -1.28 -22.25
N HIS A 212 1.58 0.01 -21.94
CA HIS A 212 2.26 0.98 -22.79
C HIS A 212 3.75 0.62 -22.91
N PRO A 213 4.30 0.50 -24.13
CA PRO A 213 5.71 0.16 -24.34
C PRO A 213 6.68 1.12 -23.63
N GLN A 214 6.33 2.40 -23.55
CA GLN A 214 7.14 3.42 -22.86
C GLN A 214 7.27 3.12 -21.37
N LEU A 215 6.17 2.73 -20.71
CA LEU A 215 6.16 2.43 -19.29
C LEU A 215 7.02 1.20 -18.97
N LEU A 216 6.97 0.18 -19.82
CA LEU A 216 7.88 -0.99 -19.73
C LEU A 216 9.34 -0.57 -19.91
N ALA A 217 9.63 0.25 -20.92
CA ALA A 217 10.98 0.73 -21.18
C ALA A 217 11.53 1.58 -20.03
N GLU A 218 10.69 2.40 -19.39
CA GLU A 218 11.07 3.17 -18.19
C GLU A 218 11.49 2.25 -17.06
N CYS A 219 10.71 1.19 -16.79
CA CYS A 219 11.02 0.19 -15.78
C CYS A 219 12.34 -0.55 -16.10
N ASP A 220 12.49 -1.00 -17.34
CA ASP A 220 13.70 -1.70 -17.80
C ASP A 220 14.95 -0.83 -17.64
N VAL A 221 14.88 0.45 -18.00
CA VAL A 221 15.98 1.41 -17.85
C VAL A 221 16.28 1.70 -16.38
N GLU A 222 15.27 1.92 -15.55
CA GLU A 222 15.45 2.25 -14.14
C GLU A 222 16.18 1.15 -13.37
N TYR A 223 15.85 -0.12 -13.66
CA TYR A 223 16.43 -1.27 -12.98
C TYR A 223 17.56 -1.97 -13.74
N GLY A 224 17.89 -1.50 -14.95
CA GLY A 224 18.97 -2.09 -15.77
C GLY A 224 18.66 -3.54 -16.17
N ILE A 225 17.40 -3.84 -16.51
CA ILE A 225 16.90 -5.17 -16.86
C ILE A 225 16.30 -5.18 -18.27
N SER A 226 15.84 -6.35 -18.69
CA SER A 226 14.99 -6.53 -19.85
C SER A 226 13.78 -7.39 -19.48
N SER A 227 12.59 -6.81 -19.56
CA SER A 227 11.34 -7.54 -19.33
C SER A 227 11.20 -8.74 -20.27
N GLU A 228 11.70 -8.63 -21.50
CA GLU A 228 11.69 -9.74 -22.48
C GLU A 228 12.63 -10.89 -22.07
N GLU A 229 13.82 -10.60 -21.52
CA GLU A 229 14.71 -11.64 -20.98
C GLU A 229 14.13 -12.28 -19.73
N LYS A 230 13.52 -11.49 -18.85
CA LYS A 230 12.75 -11.98 -17.68
C LYS A 230 11.63 -12.93 -18.11
N ARG A 231 10.88 -12.58 -19.15
CA ARG A 231 9.85 -13.45 -19.76
C ARG A 231 10.44 -14.80 -20.17
N LYS A 232 11.57 -14.79 -20.89
CA LYS A 232 12.24 -16.01 -21.35
C LYS A 232 12.73 -16.87 -20.18
N SER A 233 13.38 -16.27 -19.19
CA SER A 233 13.91 -17.00 -18.03
C SER A 233 12.78 -17.62 -17.17
N ARG A 234 11.56 -17.06 -17.22
CA ARG A 234 10.38 -17.52 -16.48
C ARG A 234 9.48 -18.47 -17.27
N ALA A 235 9.90 -18.88 -18.48
CA ALA A 235 9.09 -19.77 -19.33
C ALA A 235 8.68 -21.05 -18.59
N ASP A 236 9.59 -21.64 -17.81
CA ASP A 236 9.40 -22.88 -17.08
C ASP A 236 8.64 -22.73 -15.73
N ILE A 237 8.31 -21.50 -15.28
CA ILE A 237 7.48 -21.33 -14.12
C ILE A 237 6.08 -21.91 -14.41
N VAL A 238 5.69 -22.91 -13.63
CA VAL A 238 4.37 -23.52 -13.77
C VAL A 238 3.30 -22.51 -13.37
N SER A 239 2.45 -22.15 -14.33
CA SER A 239 1.34 -21.23 -14.08
C SER A 239 0.09 -22.03 -13.75
N PRO A 240 -0.51 -21.82 -12.56
CA PRO A 240 -1.79 -22.44 -12.26
C PRO A 240 -2.91 -21.82 -13.11
N THR A 241 -3.99 -22.56 -13.29
CA THR A 241 -5.19 -22.02 -13.91
C THR A 241 -5.77 -20.88 -13.07
N ILE A 242 -5.99 -19.74 -13.71
CA ILE A 242 -6.62 -18.57 -13.05
C ILE A 242 -8.03 -18.96 -12.62
N GLN A 243 -8.36 -18.66 -11.37
CA GLN A 243 -9.66 -18.99 -10.80
C GLN A 243 -10.76 -18.08 -11.36
N PRO A 244 -11.96 -18.60 -11.62
CA PRO A 244 -13.10 -17.80 -12.08
C PRO A 244 -13.40 -16.62 -11.15
N GLY A 245 -13.67 -15.47 -11.73
CA GLY A 245 -14.03 -14.23 -11.04
C GLY A 245 -12.86 -13.26 -10.82
N ALA A 246 -11.61 -13.70 -10.98
CA ALA A 246 -10.47 -12.78 -11.08
C ALA A 246 -10.49 -12.05 -12.44
N ASP A 247 -9.83 -10.88 -12.49
CA ASP A 247 -9.69 -10.09 -13.73
C ASP A 247 -11.03 -9.80 -14.41
N ALA A 248 -12.10 -9.56 -13.64
CA ALA A 248 -13.48 -9.40 -14.14
C ALA A 248 -13.61 -8.29 -15.18
N TRP A 249 -12.72 -7.30 -15.16
CA TRP A 249 -12.65 -6.21 -16.13
C TRP A 249 -12.54 -6.71 -17.60
N GLN A 250 -11.94 -7.89 -17.82
CA GLN A 250 -11.85 -8.51 -19.16
C GLN A 250 -13.21 -8.86 -19.76
N GLN A 251 -14.24 -8.96 -18.93
CA GLN A 251 -15.62 -9.24 -19.37
C GLN A 251 -16.41 -7.96 -19.64
N GLY A 252 -15.75 -6.77 -19.57
CA GLY A 252 -16.37 -5.48 -19.79
C GLY A 252 -17.08 -4.89 -18.56
N GLU A 253 -17.05 -5.59 -17.43
CA GLU A 253 -17.61 -5.11 -16.15
C GLU A 253 -16.50 -4.63 -15.22
N VAL A 254 -16.62 -3.40 -14.71
CA VAL A 254 -15.68 -2.82 -13.77
C VAL A 254 -16.39 -2.32 -12.52
N ILE A 255 -15.73 -2.44 -11.39
CA ILE A 255 -16.22 -1.91 -10.12
C ILE A 255 -15.52 -0.59 -9.84
N GLN A 256 -16.33 0.44 -9.56
CA GLN A 256 -15.89 1.75 -9.12
C GLN A 256 -16.64 2.15 -7.86
N LEU A 257 -15.95 2.84 -6.95
CA LEU A 257 -16.59 3.38 -5.76
C LEU A 257 -17.35 4.67 -6.07
N GLN A 258 -18.41 4.89 -5.31
CA GLN A 258 -19.17 6.13 -5.33
C GLN A 258 -19.41 6.60 -3.90
N THR A 259 -19.39 7.93 -3.69
CA THR A 259 -19.74 8.51 -2.39
C THR A 259 -21.24 8.60 -2.23
N LYS A 260 -21.72 8.31 -1.01
CA LYS A 260 -23.12 8.51 -0.63
C LYS A 260 -23.16 9.22 0.72
N THR A 261 -23.88 10.34 0.79
CA THR A 261 -24.17 10.99 2.07
C THR A 261 -25.19 10.15 2.85
N VAL A 262 -24.87 9.85 4.10
CA VAL A 262 -25.77 9.14 5.02
C VAL A 262 -25.86 9.93 6.32
N THR A 263 -27.01 9.81 7.01
CA THR A 263 -27.17 10.39 8.34
C THR A 263 -26.29 9.65 9.33
N MET A 264 -25.53 10.40 10.14
CA MET A 264 -24.75 9.81 11.21
C MET A 264 -25.68 9.16 12.24
N LYS A 265 -25.38 7.94 12.63
CA LYS A 265 -26.07 7.30 13.76
C LYS A 265 -25.62 7.98 15.04
N GLU A 266 -26.60 8.34 15.90
CA GLU A 266 -26.29 8.84 17.23
C GLU A 266 -25.59 7.75 18.05
N ALA A 267 -24.72 8.18 18.97
CA ALA A 267 -24.12 7.25 19.93
C ALA A 267 -25.22 6.67 20.84
N PRO A 268 -25.11 5.39 21.23
CA PRO A 268 -26.07 4.76 22.13
C PRO A 268 -26.05 5.38 23.54
#